data_06f78590f9a39d4c7cbbe1dd2d7826a4
#
_entry.id   06f78590f9a39d4c7cbbe1dd2d7826a4
#
_cell.length_a   1.000
_cell.length_b   1.000
_cell.length_c   1.000
_cell.angle_alpha   90.00
_cell.angle_beta   90.00
_cell.angle_gamma   90.00
#
_symmetry.space_group_name_H-M   'P 1'
#
loop_
_entity.id
_entity.type
_entity.pdbx_description
1 polymer ?
#
loop_
_entity_poly.entity_id
_entity_poly.type
_entity_poly.pdbx_seq_one_letter_code
_entity_poly.pdbx_strand_id
1 'polypeptide(L)'
;MTKIERVLLSVTDKTGIVDFARALNGIGAELISTGGTARLIREGGVPVREVSEVTAFPEMLDGRVKTLHPKVAGGILAIRSREEHMRALREHAIPPIDMVVVNLYRFEEVAANRGASLGELIENIDIGGPTMIRAAAKNYQDVAVVVSPEDYASVLEELRAGGGALSRQTKWRLAKKAFRTTADYDAAISARLEQVDQPAGLPLDLSMRAPKMMDLRYGENPHQSAALYGRRGCGIAGAEQLQGKELSYNNLVDLDAAWQLACEFEQPAAAIIKHTNPCGCAEHASLQCHHCSAVAIPDEDG
;
A
#
# COMPACT_ATOMS: atom_id res chain seq x y z
N MET A 1 5.06 8.58 -24.96
CA MET A 1 4.28 8.55 -23.69
C MET A 1 2.96 9.22 -23.93
N THR A 2 1.84 8.65 -23.47
CA THR A 2 0.50 9.24 -23.67
C THR A 2 0.22 10.22 -22.54
N LYS A 3 -0.25 11.42 -22.88
CA LYS A 3 -0.64 12.44 -21.91
C LYS A 3 -1.86 11.96 -21.12
N ILE A 4 -1.92 12.31 -19.85
CA ILE A 4 -3.08 12.08 -18.99
C ILE A 4 -4.11 13.18 -19.30
N GLU A 5 -5.18 12.79 -19.98
CA GLU A 5 -6.26 13.70 -20.38
C GLU A 5 -7.49 13.55 -19.49
N ARG A 6 -7.72 12.35 -18.92
CA ARG A 6 -8.89 12.09 -18.09
C ARG A 6 -8.55 11.22 -16.88
N VAL A 7 -8.98 11.70 -15.71
CA VAL A 7 -8.68 11.07 -14.41
C VAL A 7 -9.98 10.76 -13.67
N LEU A 8 -10.13 9.51 -13.24
CA LEU A 8 -11.21 9.08 -12.36
C LEU A 8 -10.71 9.04 -10.91
N LEU A 9 -11.38 9.80 -10.03
CA LEU A 9 -11.01 9.91 -8.62
C LEU A 9 -12.15 9.37 -7.73
N SER A 10 -11.84 8.40 -6.88
CA SER A 10 -12.79 7.85 -5.89
C SER A 10 -12.01 7.39 -4.68
N VAL A 11 -11.87 8.24 -3.67
CA VAL A 11 -11.02 7.98 -2.51
C VAL A 11 -11.81 8.03 -1.21
N THR A 12 -11.47 7.16 -0.27
CA THR A 12 -11.96 7.17 1.12
C THR A 12 -11.07 8.07 1.97
N ASP A 13 -9.75 7.84 1.93
CA ASP A 13 -8.78 8.75 2.53
C ASP A 13 -8.66 10.00 1.63
N LYS A 14 -9.08 11.14 2.18
CA LYS A 14 -9.12 12.44 1.50
C LYS A 14 -7.82 13.23 1.60
N THR A 15 -6.78 12.67 2.24
CA THR A 15 -5.51 13.36 2.44
C THR A 15 -4.91 13.84 1.11
N GLY A 16 -4.71 15.15 0.98
CA GLY A 16 -4.09 15.79 -0.17
C GLY A 16 -4.86 15.71 -1.50
N ILE A 17 -6.09 15.15 -1.52
CA ILE A 17 -6.82 14.91 -2.77
C ILE A 17 -7.19 16.19 -3.52
N VAL A 18 -7.53 17.28 -2.82
CA VAL A 18 -7.92 18.54 -3.44
C VAL A 18 -6.73 19.19 -4.16
N ASP A 19 -5.55 19.18 -3.52
CA ASP A 19 -4.34 19.76 -4.12
C ASP A 19 -3.84 18.88 -5.27
N PHE A 20 -3.96 17.56 -5.15
CA PHE A 20 -3.67 16.62 -6.23
C PHE A 20 -4.61 16.85 -7.42
N ALA A 21 -5.91 16.95 -7.19
CA ALA A 21 -6.92 17.24 -8.22
C ALA A 21 -6.68 18.60 -8.89
N ARG A 22 -6.35 19.65 -8.11
CA ARG A 22 -6.00 20.97 -8.64
C ARG A 22 -4.78 20.92 -9.55
N ALA A 23 -3.76 20.18 -9.17
CA ALA A 23 -2.56 20.03 -9.99
C ALA A 23 -2.84 19.26 -11.28
N LEU A 24 -3.65 18.19 -11.24
CA LEU A 24 -4.08 17.44 -12.42
C LEU A 24 -4.93 18.31 -13.38
N ASN A 25 -5.86 19.08 -12.84
CA ASN A 25 -6.65 20.02 -13.64
C ASN A 25 -5.75 21.12 -14.25
N GLY A 26 -4.74 21.59 -13.52
CA GLY A 26 -3.76 22.59 -13.98
C GLY A 26 -2.90 22.12 -15.17
N ILE A 27 -2.70 20.84 -15.37
CA ILE A 27 -2.05 20.28 -16.58
C ILE A 27 -3.04 19.95 -17.70
N GLY A 28 -4.33 20.33 -17.52
CA GLY A 28 -5.40 20.19 -18.50
C GLY A 28 -6.14 18.85 -18.46
N ALA A 29 -6.04 18.06 -17.39
CA ALA A 29 -6.80 16.82 -17.25
C ALA A 29 -8.26 17.10 -16.85
N GLU A 30 -9.20 16.43 -17.50
CA GLU A 30 -10.61 16.35 -17.10
C GLU A 30 -10.72 15.42 -15.87
N LEU A 31 -11.40 15.91 -14.83
CA LEU A 31 -11.61 15.14 -13.62
C LEU A 31 -13.02 14.55 -13.57
N ILE A 32 -13.10 13.26 -13.29
CA ILE A 32 -14.35 12.53 -13.06
C ILE A 32 -14.33 11.98 -11.65
N SER A 33 -15.42 12.08 -10.89
CA SER A 33 -15.45 11.59 -9.52
C SER A 33 -16.85 11.20 -9.07
N THR A 34 -16.96 10.63 -7.88
CA THR A 34 -18.23 10.18 -7.29
C THR A 34 -18.44 10.76 -5.89
N GLY A 35 -19.68 10.97 -5.51
CA GLY A 35 -20.14 11.20 -4.15
C GLY A 35 -19.31 12.21 -3.35
N GLY A 36 -18.87 11.80 -2.16
CA GLY A 36 -18.11 12.68 -1.25
C GLY A 36 -16.76 13.16 -1.78
N THR A 37 -16.10 12.42 -2.69
CA THR A 37 -14.85 12.87 -3.33
C THR A 37 -15.14 14.01 -4.32
N ALA A 38 -16.15 13.86 -5.17
CA ALA A 38 -16.55 14.91 -6.11
C ALA A 38 -16.96 16.20 -5.39
N ARG A 39 -17.74 16.07 -4.31
CA ARG A 39 -18.16 17.22 -3.50
C ARG A 39 -16.95 17.96 -2.93
N LEU A 40 -16.01 17.25 -2.30
CA LEU A 40 -14.84 17.87 -1.69
C LEU A 40 -13.94 18.59 -2.73
N ILE A 41 -13.74 17.98 -3.89
CA ILE A 41 -12.95 18.57 -4.98
C ILE A 41 -13.63 19.85 -5.48
N ARG A 42 -14.96 19.83 -5.63
CA ARG A 42 -15.75 21.00 -6.08
C ARG A 42 -15.75 22.13 -5.04
N GLU A 43 -15.88 21.80 -3.74
CA GLU A 43 -15.75 22.76 -2.64
C GLU A 43 -14.36 23.37 -2.59
N GLY A 44 -13.32 22.64 -3.01
CA GLY A 44 -11.96 23.16 -3.21
C GLY A 44 -11.77 24.02 -4.45
N GLY A 45 -12.85 24.37 -5.18
CA GLY A 45 -12.82 25.23 -6.38
C GLY A 45 -12.26 24.55 -7.62
N VAL A 46 -12.20 23.22 -7.68
CA VAL A 46 -11.68 22.47 -8.82
C VAL A 46 -12.84 21.88 -9.64
N PRO A 47 -12.90 22.12 -10.97
CA PRO A 47 -13.93 21.54 -11.81
C PRO A 47 -13.86 20.01 -11.82
N VAL A 48 -15.00 19.36 -11.61
CA VAL A 48 -15.12 17.90 -11.62
C VAL A 48 -16.49 17.48 -12.10
N ARG A 49 -16.53 16.49 -13.01
CA ARG A 49 -17.76 15.86 -13.48
C ARG A 49 -18.15 14.67 -12.60
N GLU A 50 -19.43 14.46 -12.41
CA GLU A 50 -19.92 13.26 -11.76
C GLU A 50 -19.84 12.03 -12.70
N VAL A 51 -19.59 10.85 -12.15
CA VAL A 51 -19.63 9.60 -12.92
C VAL A 51 -21.00 9.37 -13.54
N SER A 52 -22.08 9.75 -12.86
CA SER A 52 -23.45 9.68 -13.38
C SER A 52 -23.66 10.50 -14.66
N GLU A 53 -22.97 11.63 -14.83
CA GLU A 53 -23.01 12.42 -16.06
C GLU A 53 -22.27 11.74 -17.22
N VAL A 54 -21.20 10.99 -16.92
CA VAL A 54 -20.43 10.25 -17.92
C VAL A 54 -21.15 8.98 -18.35
N THR A 55 -21.73 8.28 -17.37
CA THR A 55 -22.45 7.02 -17.62
C THR A 55 -23.85 7.25 -18.17
N ALA A 56 -24.43 8.42 -17.91
CA ALA A 56 -25.86 8.73 -18.08
C ALA A 56 -26.75 7.75 -17.28
N PHE A 57 -26.23 7.29 -16.12
CA PHE A 57 -26.90 6.35 -15.24
C PHE A 57 -26.82 6.84 -13.79
N PRO A 58 -27.93 6.86 -13.04
CA PRO A 58 -27.93 7.35 -11.67
C PRO A 58 -27.20 6.39 -10.72
N GLU A 59 -26.73 6.93 -9.61
CA GLU A 59 -26.30 6.12 -8.47
C GLU A 59 -27.51 5.37 -7.89
N MET A 60 -27.37 4.08 -7.59
CA MET A 60 -28.44 3.21 -7.14
C MET A 60 -28.02 2.38 -5.93
N LEU A 61 -29.03 1.80 -5.25
CA LEU A 61 -28.85 0.88 -4.13
C LEU A 61 -27.96 1.49 -3.04
N ASP A 62 -28.32 2.70 -2.60
CA ASP A 62 -27.63 3.47 -1.56
C ASP A 62 -26.11 3.65 -1.84
N GLY A 63 -25.76 3.80 -3.13
CA GLY A 63 -24.38 4.01 -3.56
C GLY A 63 -23.57 2.74 -3.85
N ARG A 64 -24.16 1.56 -3.68
CA ARG A 64 -23.48 0.29 -4.01
C ARG A 64 -23.19 0.14 -5.51
N VAL A 65 -24.03 0.76 -6.36
CA VAL A 65 -23.87 0.78 -7.83
C VAL A 65 -23.69 2.23 -8.30
N LYS A 66 -22.44 2.61 -8.57
CA LYS A 66 -22.10 3.93 -9.13
C LYS A 66 -20.97 3.86 -10.15
N THR A 67 -19.98 3.00 -9.93
CA THR A 67 -18.80 2.84 -10.81
C THR A 67 -18.82 1.50 -11.56
N LEU A 68 -19.68 0.57 -11.18
CA LEU A 68 -19.88 -0.72 -11.86
C LEU A 68 -20.71 -0.51 -13.13
N HIS A 69 -20.11 0.09 -14.15
CA HIS A 69 -20.79 0.42 -15.39
C HIS A 69 -19.86 0.18 -16.59
N PRO A 70 -20.37 -0.36 -17.73
CA PRO A 70 -19.56 -0.62 -18.93
C PRO A 70 -18.78 0.59 -19.45
N LYS A 71 -19.32 1.79 -19.33
CA LYS A 71 -18.60 3.02 -19.73
C LYS A 71 -17.38 3.30 -18.86
N VAL A 72 -17.44 3.02 -17.59
CA VAL A 72 -16.28 3.16 -16.68
C VAL A 72 -15.27 2.05 -16.98
N ALA A 73 -15.72 0.80 -16.98
CA ALA A 73 -14.85 -0.35 -17.23
C ALA A 73 -14.21 -0.31 -18.62
N GLY A 74 -14.99 0.01 -19.65
CA GLY A 74 -14.50 0.16 -21.03
C GLY A 74 -13.46 1.27 -21.17
N GLY A 75 -13.73 2.46 -20.57
CA GLY A 75 -12.78 3.57 -20.56
C GLY A 75 -11.43 3.22 -19.95
N ILE A 76 -11.41 2.34 -18.92
CA ILE A 76 -10.20 1.88 -18.25
C ILE A 76 -9.52 0.72 -19.02
N LEU A 77 -10.29 -0.28 -19.47
CA LEU A 77 -9.75 -1.54 -19.99
C LEU A 77 -9.36 -1.50 -21.48
N ALA A 78 -9.81 -0.50 -22.23
CA ALA A 78 -9.49 -0.43 -23.65
C ALA A 78 -7.98 -0.26 -23.89
N ILE A 79 -7.41 -1.17 -24.68
CA ILE A 79 -6.01 -1.11 -25.12
C ILE A 79 -5.91 -0.10 -26.25
N ARG A 80 -5.19 1.00 -26.03
CA ARG A 80 -5.14 2.17 -26.95
C ARG A 80 -4.51 1.85 -28.30
N SER A 81 -3.60 0.86 -28.36
CA SER A 81 -2.95 0.41 -29.59
C SER A 81 -3.82 -0.50 -30.45
N ARG A 82 -5.00 -0.93 -29.95
CA ARG A 82 -5.93 -1.78 -30.71
C ARG A 82 -7.05 -0.93 -31.31
N GLU A 83 -7.05 -0.78 -32.63
CA GLU A 83 -8.08 0.00 -33.33
C GLU A 83 -9.51 -0.52 -33.08
N GLU A 84 -9.67 -1.82 -32.92
CA GLU A 84 -10.96 -2.45 -32.60
C GLU A 84 -11.52 -1.95 -31.25
N HIS A 85 -10.63 -1.83 -30.22
CA HIS A 85 -11.02 -1.30 -28.92
C HIS A 85 -11.39 0.19 -29.03
N MET A 86 -10.58 0.97 -29.74
CA MET A 86 -10.84 2.41 -29.90
C MET A 86 -12.11 2.67 -30.72
N ARG A 87 -12.40 1.82 -31.72
CA ARG A 87 -13.65 1.89 -32.48
C ARG A 87 -14.84 1.58 -31.57
N ALA A 88 -14.79 0.52 -30.77
CA ALA A 88 -15.86 0.18 -29.83
C ALA A 88 -16.11 1.31 -28.81
N LEU A 89 -15.06 1.97 -28.31
CA LEU A 89 -15.24 3.14 -27.46
C LEU A 89 -15.99 4.28 -28.16
N ARG A 90 -15.65 4.56 -29.42
CA ARG A 90 -16.32 5.60 -30.20
C ARG A 90 -17.79 5.26 -30.47
N GLU A 91 -18.07 4.01 -30.89
CA GLU A 91 -19.43 3.52 -31.17
C GLU A 91 -20.36 3.61 -29.97
N HIS A 92 -19.82 3.38 -28.77
CA HIS A 92 -20.58 3.42 -27.52
C HIS A 92 -20.45 4.75 -26.74
N ALA A 93 -19.83 5.77 -27.35
CA ALA A 93 -19.57 7.05 -26.72
C ALA A 93 -18.90 6.92 -25.33
N ILE A 94 -17.88 6.07 -25.24
CA ILE A 94 -17.11 5.82 -24.02
C ILE A 94 -15.82 6.64 -24.05
N PRO A 95 -15.65 7.61 -23.15
CA PRO A 95 -14.42 8.35 -23.05
C PRO A 95 -13.31 7.48 -22.44
N PRO A 96 -12.10 7.47 -23.03
CA PRO A 96 -10.94 6.80 -22.41
C PRO A 96 -10.61 7.43 -21.06
N ILE A 97 -10.19 6.63 -20.09
CA ILE A 97 -9.71 7.05 -18.77
C ILE A 97 -8.22 6.71 -18.68
N ASP A 98 -7.37 7.71 -18.42
CA ASP A 98 -5.91 7.57 -18.49
C ASP A 98 -5.27 7.40 -17.10
N MET A 99 -5.99 7.79 -16.05
CA MET A 99 -5.58 7.60 -14.67
C MET A 99 -6.77 7.28 -13.78
N VAL A 100 -6.56 6.36 -12.85
CA VAL A 100 -7.51 5.99 -11.80
C VAL A 100 -6.85 6.26 -10.45
N VAL A 101 -7.49 7.07 -9.62
CA VAL A 101 -7.04 7.41 -8.26
C VAL A 101 -8.09 6.89 -7.29
N VAL A 102 -7.79 5.77 -6.65
CA VAL A 102 -8.74 5.06 -5.78
C VAL A 102 -8.00 4.47 -4.59
N ASN A 103 -8.43 4.82 -3.39
CA ASN A 103 -8.11 4.04 -2.20
C ASN A 103 -9.38 3.41 -1.62
N LEU A 104 -9.22 2.26 -0.99
CA LEU A 104 -10.31 1.41 -0.56
C LEU A 104 -10.93 1.89 0.75
N TYR A 105 -12.11 1.38 1.08
CA TYR A 105 -12.69 1.56 2.40
C TYR A 105 -11.76 0.99 3.46
N ARG A 106 -11.75 1.62 4.63
CA ARG A 106 -10.87 1.22 5.74
C ARG A 106 -11.44 0.02 6.49
N PHE A 107 -11.61 -1.10 5.78
CA PHE A 107 -12.13 -2.33 6.35
C PHE A 107 -11.34 -2.77 7.60
N GLU A 108 -10.01 -2.63 7.57
CA GLU A 108 -9.14 -2.99 8.70
C GLU A 108 -9.46 -2.20 9.98
N GLU A 109 -9.88 -0.93 9.86
CA GLU A 109 -10.27 -0.11 11.02
C GLU A 109 -11.58 -0.64 11.65
N VAL A 110 -12.54 -1.02 10.81
CA VAL A 110 -13.81 -1.63 11.27
C VAL A 110 -13.55 -3.02 11.82
N ALA A 111 -12.71 -3.80 11.16
CA ALA A 111 -12.32 -5.15 11.56
C ALA A 111 -11.55 -5.20 12.89
N ALA A 112 -10.79 -4.15 13.22
CA ALA A 112 -10.09 -4.00 14.49
C ALA A 112 -11.05 -3.83 15.69
N ASN A 113 -12.27 -3.34 15.43
CA ASN A 113 -13.32 -3.28 16.43
C ASN A 113 -13.91 -4.69 16.64
N ARG A 114 -13.52 -5.35 17.74
CA ARG A 114 -14.03 -6.69 18.09
C ARG A 114 -15.54 -6.74 18.33
N GLY A 115 -16.17 -5.59 18.62
CA GLY A 115 -17.61 -5.46 18.82
C GLY A 115 -18.40 -5.19 17.54
N ALA A 116 -17.74 -5.03 16.38
CA ALA A 116 -18.43 -4.79 15.12
C ALA A 116 -19.33 -5.98 14.74
N SER A 117 -20.57 -5.68 14.40
CA SER A 117 -21.54 -6.68 13.93
C SER A 117 -21.15 -7.20 12.55
N LEU A 118 -21.61 -8.41 12.21
CA LEU A 118 -21.41 -8.96 10.85
C LEU A 118 -21.97 -8.02 9.77
N GLY A 119 -23.13 -7.39 10.03
CA GLY A 119 -23.72 -6.43 9.11
C GLY A 119 -22.82 -5.21 8.84
N GLU A 120 -22.21 -4.66 9.89
CA GLU A 120 -21.24 -3.54 9.73
C GLU A 120 -19.99 -3.97 8.97
N LEU A 121 -19.48 -5.17 9.22
CA LEU A 121 -18.33 -5.70 8.47
C LEU A 121 -18.67 -5.82 6.97
N ILE A 122 -19.82 -6.43 6.64
CA ILE A 122 -20.24 -6.64 5.24
C ILE A 122 -20.46 -5.29 4.51
N GLU A 123 -21.10 -4.30 5.17
CA GLU A 123 -21.34 -2.98 4.55
C GLU A 123 -20.03 -2.21 4.28
N ASN A 124 -18.96 -2.49 4.99
CA ASN A 124 -17.66 -1.85 4.77
C ASN A 124 -16.76 -2.58 3.75
N ILE A 125 -17.28 -3.60 3.06
CA ILE A 125 -16.58 -4.25 1.95
C ILE A 125 -16.74 -3.41 0.68
N ASP A 126 -15.65 -2.86 0.17
CA ASP A 126 -15.62 -2.10 -1.09
C ASP A 126 -15.61 -3.04 -2.29
N ILE A 127 -16.57 -2.89 -3.18
CA ILE A 127 -16.67 -3.66 -4.43
C ILE A 127 -16.16 -2.85 -5.62
N GLY A 128 -16.58 -1.59 -5.72
CA GLY A 128 -16.26 -0.72 -6.85
C GLY A 128 -14.79 -0.32 -6.92
N GLY A 129 -14.20 -0.03 -5.77
CA GLY A 129 -12.79 0.34 -5.65
C GLY A 129 -11.84 -0.74 -6.18
N PRO A 130 -11.87 -1.97 -5.64
CA PRO A 130 -11.05 -3.07 -6.14
C PRO A 130 -11.26 -3.36 -7.62
N THR A 131 -12.48 -3.26 -8.13
CA THR A 131 -12.80 -3.46 -9.55
C THR A 131 -12.06 -2.44 -10.44
N MET A 132 -12.11 -1.16 -10.08
CA MET A 132 -11.43 -0.08 -10.83
C MET A 132 -9.90 -0.21 -10.72
N ILE A 133 -9.38 -0.49 -9.53
CA ILE A 133 -7.96 -0.67 -9.27
C ILE A 133 -7.40 -1.81 -10.12
N ARG A 134 -8.04 -2.97 -10.11
CA ARG A 134 -7.61 -4.16 -10.86
C ARG A 134 -7.70 -3.96 -12.37
N ALA A 135 -8.75 -3.28 -12.85
CA ALA A 135 -8.92 -2.95 -14.26
C ALA A 135 -7.78 -2.03 -14.76
N ALA A 136 -7.49 -0.95 -14.02
CA ALA A 136 -6.43 -0.01 -14.36
C ALA A 136 -5.03 -0.68 -14.27
N ALA A 137 -4.77 -1.45 -13.22
CA ALA A 137 -3.51 -2.18 -13.06
C ALA A 137 -3.29 -3.22 -14.18
N LYS A 138 -4.33 -3.92 -14.63
CA LYS A 138 -4.26 -4.83 -15.78
C LYS A 138 -3.88 -4.09 -17.06
N ASN A 139 -4.38 -2.88 -17.26
CA ASN A 139 -4.11 -2.05 -18.43
C ASN A 139 -3.02 -0.99 -18.17
N TYR A 140 -2.02 -1.30 -17.34
CA TYR A 140 -0.99 -0.34 -16.89
C TYR A 140 -0.20 0.31 -18.01
N GLN A 141 -0.17 -0.27 -19.19
CA GLN A 141 0.53 0.33 -20.34
C GLN A 141 -0.15 1.63 -20.77
N ASP A 142 -1.47 1.67 -20.72
CA ASP A 142 -2.27 2.82 -21.12
C ASP A 142 -2.77 3.65 -19.92
N VAL A 143 -3.05 3.01 -18.78
CA VAL A 143 -3.70 3.63 -17.62
C VAL A 143 -2.77 3.64 -16.40
N ALA A 144 -2.63 4.77 -15.74
CA ALA A 144 -1.98 4.85 -14.44
C ALA A 144 -2.97 4.55 -13.31
N VAL A 145 -2.53 3.88 -12.24
CA VAL A 145 -3.37 3.60 -11.07
C VAL A 145 -2.69 4.05 -9.79
N VAL A 146 -3.30 4.98 -9.07
CA VAL A 146 -2.78 5.52 -7.80
C VAL A 146 -3.69 5.08 -6.67
N VAL A 147 -3.14 4.35 -5.71
CA VAL A 147 -3.90 3.74 -4.60
C VAL A 147 -3.60 4.33 -3.23
N SER A 148 -2.61 5.23 -3.14
CA SER A 148 -2.21 5.84 -1.87
C SER A 148 -1.86 7.31 -2.07
N PRO A 149 -2.23 8.21 -1.11
CA PRO A 149 -1.78 9.60 -1.09
C PRO A 149 -0.26 9.78 -1.10
N GLU A 150 0.50 8.82 -0.58
CA GLU A 150 1.97 8.81 -0.59
C GLU A 150 2.58 8.93 -1.99
N ASP A 151 1.87 8.45 -3.02
CA ASP A 151 2.33 8.51 -4.41
C ASP A 151 2.04 9.85 -5.09
N TYR A 152 1.20 10.73 -4.52
CA TYR A 152 0.76 11.96 -5.18
C TYR A 152 1.93 12.86 -5.56
N ALA A 153 2.85 13.10 -4.64
CA ALA A 153 3.99 13.99 -4.87
C ALA A 153 4.87 13.51 -6.03
N SER A 154 5.29 12.23 -6.01
CA SER A 154 6.14 11.66 -7.06
C SER A 154 5.45 11.58 -8.42
N VAL A 155 4.15 11.30 -8.44
CA VAL A 155 3.33 11.30 -9.67
C VAL A 155 3.24 12.71 -10.26
N LEU A 156 2.98 13.73 -9.43
CA LEU A 156 2.90 15.12 -9.90
C LEU A 156 4.23 15.65 -10.41
N GLU A 157 5.32 15.31 -9.75
CA GLU A 157 6.66 15.68 -10.19
C GLU A 157 6.95 15.14 -11.60
N GLU A 158 6.69 13.84 -11.81
CA GLU A 158 6.90 13.23 -13.12
C GLU A 158 5.95 13.77 -14.18
N LEU A 159 4.68 14.02 -13.87
CA LEU A 159 3.74 14.62 -14.80
C LEU A 159 4.18 16.03 -15.26
N ARG A 160 4.71 16.84 -14.34
CA ARG A 160 5.23 18.19 -14.68
C ARG A 160 6.46 18.08 -15.57
N ALA A 161 7.41 17.20 -15.23
CA ALA A 161 8.61 16.99 -16.02
C ALA A 161 8.33 16.33 -17.38
N GLY A 162 7.33 15.44 -17.44
CA GLY A 162 6.96 14.68 -18.64
C GLY A 162 5.89 15.33 -19.52
N GLY A 163 5.56 16.63 -19.33
CA GLY A 163 4.56 17.32 -20.15
C GLY A 163 3.15 16.73 -20.01
N GLY A 164 2.80 16.21 -18.83
CA GLY A 164 1.52 15.60 -18.52
C GLY A 164 1.45 14.09 -18.78
N ALA A 165 2.60 13.42 -18.96
CA ALA A 165 2.67 11.99 -19.18
C ALA A 165 3.51 11.29 -18.09
N LEU A 166 3.19 10.01 -17.82
CA LEU A 166 3.96 9.14 -16.93
C LEU A 166 4.73 8.10 -17.73
N SER A 167 5.93 7.76 -17.24
CA SER A 167 6.74 6.69 -17.80
C SER A 167 6.09 5.32 -17.62
N ARG A 168 6.46 4.38 -18.50
CA ARG A 168 6.03 2.99 -18.38
C ARG A 168 6.53 2.35 -17.08
N GLN A 169 7.72 2.75 -16.61
CA GLN A 169 8.30 2.27 -15.36
C GLN A 169 7.46 2.67 -14.15
N THR A 170 7.03 3.94 -14.09
CA THR A 170 6.16 4.44 -13.01
C THR A 170 4.80 3.77 -13.06
N LYS A 171 4.16 3.68 -14.23
CA LYS A 171 2.88 2.95 -14.37
C LYS A 171 3.00 1.49 -13.90
N TRP A 172 4.11 0.82 -14.23
CA TRP A 172 4.36 -0.56 -13.79
C TRP A 172 4.58 -0.65 -12.26
N ARG A 173 5.32 0.28 -11.67
CA ARG A 173 5.49 0.38 -10.20
C ARG A 173 4.15 0.54 -9.50
N LEU A 174 3.32 1.45 -9.99
CA LEU A 174 1.98 1.72 -9.46
C LEU A 174 1.05 0.51 -9.63
N ALA A 175 1.08 -0.18 -10.76
CA ALA A 175 0.27 -1.37 -11.01
C ALA A 175 0.63 -2.53 -10.05
N LYS A 176 1.92 -2.74 -9.77
CA LYS A 176 2.35 -3.72 -8.76
C LYS A 176 1.85 -3.36 -7.36
N LYS A 177 1.91 -2.07 -6.99
CA LYS A 177 1.36 -1.58 -5.71
C LYS A 177 -0.16 -1.81 -5.65
N ALA A 178 -0.87 -1.53 -6.74
CA ALA A 178 -2.31 -1.70 -6.85
C ALA A 178 -2.76 -3.15 -6.62
N PHE A 179 -2.12 -4.12 -7.28
CA PHE A 179 -2.42 -5.55 -7.04
C PHE A 179 -2.09 -5.99 -5.63
N ARG A 180 -1.01 -5.47 -5.04
CA ARG A 180 -0.69 -5.74 -3.64
C ARG A 180 -1.79 -5.19 -2.72
N THR A 181 -2.23 -3.96 -2.93
CA THR A 181 -3.29 -3.33 -2.12
C THR A 181 -4.58 -4.15 -2.15
N THR A 182 -5.02 -4.63 -3.33
CA THR A 182 -6.24 -5.46 -3.39
C THR A 182 -6.05 -6.84 -2.77
N ALA A 183 -4.87 -7.46 -2.91
CA ALA A 183 -4.58 -8.74 -2.28
C ALA A 183 -4.59 -8.64 -0.74
N ASP A 184 -4.00 -7.57 -0.18
CA ASP A 184 -4.00 -7.31 1.26
C ASP A 184 -5.41 -7.06 1.79
N TYR A 185 -6.20 -6.31 1.03
CA TYR A 185 -7.59 -6.01 1.36
C TYR A 185 -8.44 -7.28 1.42
N ASP A 186 -8.37 -8.13 0.40
CA ASP A 186 -9.11 -9.39 0.36
C ASP A 186 -8.65 -10.36 1.47
N ALA A 187 -7.35 -10.41 1.75
CA ALA A 187 -6.82 -11.22 2.85
C ALA A 187 -7.33 -10.76 4.22
N ALA A 188 -7.40 -9.44 4.45
CA ALA A 188 -7.94 -8.89 5.70
C ALA A 188 -9.43 -9.21 5.88
N ILE A 189 -10.21 -9.12 4.79
CA ILE A 189 -11.63 -9.49 4.80
C ILE A 189 -11.78 -10.97 5.14
N SER A 190 -11.10 -11.85 4.41
CA SER A 190 -11.18 -13.30 4.59
C SER A 190 -10.83 -13.69 6.04
N ALA A 191 -9.70 -13.20 6.55
CA ALA A 191 -9.27 -13.50 7.92
C ALA A 191 -10.27 -13.01 8.98
N ARG A 192 -10.90 -11.85 8.77
CA ARG A 192 -11.87 -11.31 9.73
C ARG A 192 -13.21 -12.06 9.71
N LEU A 193 -13.67 -12.44 8.53
CA LEU A 193 -14.92 -13.21 8.39
C LEU A 193 -14.77 -14.61 9.00
N GLU A 194 -13.62 -15.26 8.81
CA GLU A 194 -13.33 -16.55 9.47
C GLU A 194 -13.40 -16.46 11.00
N GLN A 195 -12.90 -15.37 11.59
CA GLN A 195 -12.97 -15.13 13.04
C GLN A 195 -14.39 -14.92 13.56
N VAL A 196 -15.34 -14.51 12.71
CA VAL A 196 -16.75 -14.39 13.11
C VAL A 196 -17.34 -15.77 13.40
N ASP A 197 -17.01 -16.74 12.54
CA ASP A 197 -17.52 -18.11 12.67
C ASP A 197 -16.74 -18.93 13.71
N GLN A 198 -15.43 -18.67 13.87
CA GLN A 198 -14.54 -19.41 14.76
C GLN A 198 -13.67 -18.48 15.64
N PRO A 199 -14.27 -17.76 16.60
CA PRO A 199 -13.57 -16.73 17.36
C PRO A 199 -12.41 -17.23 18.24
N ALA A 200 -12.38 -18.52 18.58
CA ALA A 200 -11.36 -19.16 19.43
C ALA A 200 -10.57 -20.26 18.71
N GLY A 201 -10.81 -20.48 17.42
CA GLY A 201 -10.15 -21.51 16.63
C GLY A 201 -8.83 -21.02 16.00
N LEU A 202 -7.97 -21.97 15.61
CA LEU A 202 -6.88 -21.68 14.69
C LEU A 202 -7.46 -21.50 13.27
N PRO A 203 -6.92 -20.56 12.46
CA PRO A 203 -7.43 -20.34 11.11
C PRO A 203 -7.21 -21.56 10.22
N LEU A 204 -8.14 -21.83 9.30
CA LEU A 204 -8.01 -22.89 8.29
C LEU A 204 -6.83 -22.63 7.35
N ASP A 205 -6.62 -21.35 7.00
CA ASP A 205 -5.53 -20.89 6.16
C ASP A 205 -4.75 -19.77 6.85
N LEU A 206 -3.43 -19.96 7.04
CA LEU A 206 -2.56 -18.94 7.59
C LEU A 206 -1.97 -18.08 6.47
N SER A 207 -2.46 -16.85 6.35
CA SER A 207 -1.88 -15.84 5.47
C SER A 207 -0.90 -14.96 6.25
N MET A 208 0.38 -14.98 5.87
CA MET A 208 1.42 -14.13 6.48
C MET A 208 1.93 -13.12 5.46
N ARG A 209 1.94 -11.85 5.87
CA ARG A 209 2.55 -10.77 5.11
C ARG A 209 3.59 -10.04 5.95
N ALA A 210 4.81 -9.95 5.41
CA ALA A 210 5.87 -9.15 5.97
C ALA A 210 6.48 -8.26 4.87
N PRO A 211 6.47 -6.92 5.01
CA PRO A 211 7.17 -6.05 4.09
C PRO A 211 8.68 -6.22 4.22
N LYS A 212 9.39 -6.07 3.11
CA LYS A 212 10.86 -6.04 3.13
C LYS A 212 11.32 -4.77 3.82
N MET A 213 12.13 -4.93 4.86
CA MET A 213 12.71 -3.85 5.65
C MET A 213 14.05 -3.40 5.08
N MET A 214 14.94 -4.38 4.79
CA MET A 214 16.25 -4.10 4.22
C MET A 214 16.79 -5.31 3.45
N ASP A 215 17.74 -5.06 2.55
CA ASP A 215 18.63 -6.10 2.00
C ASP A 215 19.73 -6.37 3.02
N LEU A 216 20.16 -7.63 3.12
CA LEU A 216 21.26 -8.02 3.95
C LEU A 216 22.52 -8.24 3.10
N ARG A 217 23.68 -8.07 3.72
CA ARG A 217 24.98 -8.25 3.05
C ARG A 217 25.11 -9.65 2.42
N TYR A 218 24.67 -10.69 3.12
CA TYR A 218 24.54 -12.08 2.66
C TYR A 218 23.64 -12.88 3.62
N GLY A 219 23.30 -14.10 3.23
CA GLY A 219 22.51 -15.03 4.03
C GLY A 219 23.32 -15.75 5.10
N GLU A 220 23.01 -17.02 5.34
CA GLU A 220 23.81 -17.89 6.25
C GLU A 220 25.23 -18.08 5.71
N ASN A 221 25.36 -18.19 4.37
CA ASN A 221 26.64 -18.30 3.69
C ASN A 221 26.87 -17.08 2.75
N PRO A 222 28.15 -16.70 2.50
CA PRO A 222 28.49 -15.48 1.75
C PRO A 222 27.94 -15.40 0.33
N HIS A 223 27.65 -16.53 -0.30
CA HIS A 223 27.10 -16.59 -1.67
C HIS A 223 25.57 -16.48 -1.74
N GLN A 224 24.88 -16.47 -0.60
CA GLN A 224 23.41 -16.42 -0.54
C GLN A 224 22.94 -14.97 -0.44
N SER A 225 21.93 -14.61 -1.24
CA SER A 225 21.20 -13.37 -1.06
C SER A 225 20.21 -13.50 0.10
N ALA A 226 20.07 -12.45 0.90
CA ALA A 226 19.14 -12.42 2.03
C ALA A 226 18.50 -11.04 2.19
N ALA A 227 17.35 -11.01 2.84
CA ALA A 227 16.67 -9.79 3.19
C ALA A 227 15.90 -9.97 4.50
N LEU A 228 15.78 -8.89 5.26
CA LEU A 228 14.94 -8.83 6.45
C LEU A 228 13.52 -8.44 6.06
N TYR A 229 12.55 -9.23 6.47
CA TYR A 229 11.13 -8.96 6.34
C TYR A 229 10.51 -8.84 7.73
N GLY A 230 9.65 -7.85 7.95
CA GLY A 230 9.03 -7.65 9.25
C GLY A 230 8.11 -6.44 9.29
N ARG A 231 7.64 -6.11 10.49
CA ARG A 231 6.86 -4.89 10.75
C ARG A 231 7.71 -3.90 11.53
N ARG A 232 7.61 -2.62 11.19
CA ARG A 232 8.27 -1.55 11.95
C ARG A 232 7.78 -1.56 13.40
N GLY A 233 8.71 -1.40 14.34
CA GLY A 233 8.41 -1.35 15.78
C GLY A 233 8.23 -2.71 16.44
N CYS A 234 8.50 -3.82 15.75
CA CYS A 234 8.41 -5.17 16.30
C CYS A 234 9.77 -5.87 16.24
N GLY A 235 10.29 -6.30 17.41
CA GLY A 235 11.54 -7.06 17.54
C GLY A 235 12.73 -6.40 16.84
N ILE A 236 13.69 -7.20 16.44
CA ILE A 236 14.91 -6.73 15.73
C ILE A 236 14.58 -6.05 14.39
N ALA A 237 13.48 -6.42 13.73
CA ALA A 237 13.04 -5.74 12.50
C ALA A 237 12.64 -4.28 12.73
N GLY A 238 12.34 -3.90 13.97
CA GLY A 238 12.05 -2.51 14.36
C GLY A 238 13.26 -1.70 14.82
N ALA A 239 14.43 -2.33 14.94
CA ALA A 239 15.64 -1.68 15.38
C ALA A 239 16.21 -0.72 14.30
N GLU A 240 16.85 0.35 14.74
CA GLU A 240 17.57 1.30 13.89
C GLU A 240 19.06 1.05 14.01
N GLN A 241 19.71 0.80 12.88
CA GLN A 241 21.16 0.70 12.83
C GLN A 241 21.77 2.09 12.83
N LEU A 242 22.46 2.45 13.93
CA LEU A 242 23.05 3.79 14.10
C LEU A 242 24.40 3.91 13.40
N GLN A 243 25.17 2.81 13.30
CA GLN A 243 26.49 2.78 12.68
C GLN A 243 26.90 1.35 12.29
N GLY A 244 28.03 1.21 11.61
CA GLY A 244 28.64 -0.06 11.23
C GLY A 244 28.34 -0.48 9.79
N LYS A 245 28.81 -1.66 9.41
CA LYS A 245 28.63 -2.26 8.07
C LYS A 245 27.20 -2.80 7.92
N GLU A 246 26.78 -3.05 6.67
CA GLU A 246 25.54 -3.76 6.39
C GLU A 246 25.51 -5.12 7.12
N LEU A 247 24.38 -5.44 7.73
CA LEU A 247 24.21 -6.66 8.51
C LEU A 247 24.06 -7.88 7.60
N SER A 248 24.58 -9.03 8.06
CA SER A 248 24.31 -10.33 7.47
C SER A 248 23.17 -11.03 8.23
N TYR A 249 22.69 -12.15 7.67
CA TYR A 249 21.73 -13.01 8.36
C TYR A 249 22.23 -13.42 9.76
N ASN A 250 23.49 -13.90 9.86
CA ASN A 250 24.07 -14.34 11.13
C ASN A 250 24.14 -13.19 12.15
N ASN A 251 24.46 -11.96 11.71
CA ASN A 251 24.46 -10.81 12.62
C ASN A 251 23.06 -10.55 13.21
N LEU A 252 22.00 -10.66 12.40
CA LEU A 252 20.64 -10.46 12.89
C LEU A 252 20.20 -11.54 13.87
N VAL A 253 20.58 -12.80 13.62
CA VAL A 253 20.25 -13.93 14.50
C VAL A 253 20.98 -13.78 15.85
N ASP A 254 22.25 -13.40 15.84
CA ASP A 254 23.03 -13.13 17.06
C ASP A 254 22.50 -11.90 17.80
N LEU A 255 22.10 -10.85 17.08
CA LEU A 255 21.50 -9.63 17.63
C LEU A 255 20.18 -9.95 18.36
N ASP A 256 19.30 -10.75 17.73
CA ASP A 256 18.02 -11.15 18.32
C ASP A 256 18.24 -11.97 19.59
N ALA A 257 19.18 -12.93 19.56
CA ALA A 257 19.54 -13.73 20.71
C ALA A 257 20.12 -12.87 21.86
N ALA A 258 20.98 -11.90 21.55
CA ALA A 258 21.52 -10.98 22.54
C ALA A 258 20.45 -10.11 23.18
N TRP A 259 19.54 -9.59 22.34
CA TRP A 259 18.43 -8.77 22.81
C TRP A 259 17.47 -9.55 23.71
N GLN A 260 17.06 -10.75 23.28
CA GLN A 260 16.17 -11.60 24.09
C GLN A 260 16.79 -11.92 25.44
N LEU A 261 18.08 -12.33 25.47
CA LEU A 261 18.77 -12.62 26.71
C LEU A 261 18.88 -11.39 27.63
N ALA A 262 19.19 -10.21 27.07
CA ALA A 262 19.30 -9.00 27.87
C ALA A 262 17.94 -8.56 28.46
N CYS A 263 16.83 -8.83 27.80
CA CYS A 263 15.49 -8.54 28.29
C CYS A 263 15.00 -9.44 29.43
N GLU A 264 15.69 -10.56 29.74
CA GLU A 264 15.37 -11.43 30.88
C GLU A 264 15.80 -10.83 32.22
N PHE A 265 16.63 -9.78 32.22
CA PHE A 265 17.15 -9.15 33.43
C PHE A 265 16.36 -7.89 33.78
N GLU A 266 16.10 -7.69 35.09
CA GLU A 266 15.46 -6.48 35.60
C GLU A 266 16.43 -5.29 35.74
N GLN A 267 17.72 -5.57 35.90
CA GLN A 267 18.78 -4.57 36.04
C GLN A 267 19.53 -4.42 34.70
N PRO A 268 20.31 -3.34 34.51
CA PRO A 268 21.17 -3.20 33.36
C PRO A 268 22.05 -4.41 33.17
N ALA A 269 21.95 -5.05 32.00
CA ALA A 269 22.66 -6.28 31.68
C ALA A 269 23.50 -6.12 30.41
N ALA A 270 24.59 -6.88 30.34
CA ALA A 270 25.40 -7.05 29.15
C ALA A 270 25.41 -8.51 28.73
N ALA A 271 25.12 -8.79 27.48
CA ALA A 271 25.14 -10.11 26.88
C ALA A 271 26.11 -10.14 25.71
N ILE A 272 27.01 -11.15 25.71
CA ILE A 272 27.94 -11.41 24.60
C ILE A 272 27.52 -12.71 23.95
N ILE A 273 27.11 -12.65 22.69
CA ILE A 273 26.58 -13.80 21.94
C ILE A 273 27.51 -14.14 20.78
N LYS A 274 27.68 -15.44 20.55
CA LYS A 274 28.30 -16.00 19.36
C LYS A 274 27.55 -17.25 18.94
N HIS A 275 27.13 -17.30 17.66
CA HIS A 275 26.35 -18.41 17.11
C HIS A 275 25.10 -18.72 17.95
N THR A 276 24.34 -17.67 18.29
CA THR A 276 23.14 -17.69 19.12
C THR A 276 23.32 -18.19 20.57
N ASN A 277 24.53 -18.44 20.97
CA ASN A 277 24.84 -18.91 22.34
C ASN A 277 25.57 -17.83 23.15
N PRO A 278 25.24 -17.70 24.45
CA PRO A 278 25.93 -16.74 25.30
C PRO A 278 27.37 -17.20 25.59
N CYS A 279 28.33 -16.37 25.23
CA CYS A 279 29.73 -16.52 25.66
C CYS A 279 29.93 -15.94 27.05
N GLY A 280 29.11 -14.96 27.44
CA GLY A 280 29.08 -14.35 28.74
C GLY A 280 27.85 -13.48 28.93
N CYS A 281 27.43 -13.37 30.18
CA CYS A 281 26.34 -12.47 30.56
C CYS A 281 26.63 -11.90 31.93
N ALA A 282 26.34 -10.63 32.17
CA ALA A 282 26.50 -9.99 33.44
C ALA A 282 25.38 -8.97 33.67
N GLU A 283 24.93 -8.89 34.91
CA GLU A 283 23.99 -7.90 35.42
C GLU A 283 24.63 -7.11 36.56
N HIS A 284 24.38 -5.80 36.62
CA HIS A 284 24.89 -5.00 37.71
C HIS A 284 24.02 -3.75 37.97
N ALA A 285 23.53 -3.61 39.21
CA ALA A 285 22.65 -2.51 39.63
C ALA A 285 23.27 -1.12 39.54
N SER A 286 24.60 -0.97 39.50
CA SER A 286 25.31 0.30 39.42
C SER A 286 25.74 0.72 38.01
N LEU A 287 25.39 -0.03 36.97
CA LEU A 287 25.60 0.37 35.59
C LEU A 287 24.60 1.48 35.26
N GLN A 288 25.02 2.73 35.42
CA GLN A 288 24.24 3.87 34.93
C GLN A 288 24.39 3.94 33.42
N CYS A 289 23.46 3.26 32.69
CA CYS A 289 23.37 3.39 31.25
C CYS A 289 22.36 4.49 30.92
N HIS A 290 22.81 5.60 30.35
CA HIS A 290 21.95 6.64 29.84
C HIS A 290 21.27 6.27 28.51
N HIS A 291 21.63 5.12 27.89
CA HIS A 291 21.08 4.62 26.62
C HIS A 291 21.15 3.09 26.55
N CYS A 292 20.43 2.40 27.43
CA CYS A 292 20.46 0.95 27.57
C CYS A 292 19.71 0.15 26.49
N SER A 293 19.61 0.63 25.27
CA SER A 293 18.98 -0.12 24.16
C SER A 293 19.87 -0.29 22.93
N ALA A 294 21.19 -0.14 23.10
CA ALA A 294 22.12 -0.35 22.00
C ALA A 294 22.78 -1.74 22.09
N VAL A 295 22.68 -2.53 21.04
CA VAL A 295 23.46 -3.76 20.84
C VAL A 295 24.60 -3.45 19.90
N ALA A 296 25.84 -3.75 20.29
CA ALA A 296 27.01 -3.60 19.45
C ALA A 296 27.42 -4.96 18.89
N ILE A 297 27.62 -5.03 17.59
CA ILE A 297 28.21 -6.19 16.92
C ILE A 297 29.69 -5.85 16.72
N PRO A 298 30.63 -6.64 17.28
CA PRO A 298 32.05 -6.46 17.03
C PRO A 298 32.36 -6.60 15.53
N ASP A 299 33.32 -5.82 15.04
CA ASP A 299 33.86 -6.02 13.69
C ASP A 299 34.57 -7.38 13.63
N GLU A 300 34.40 -8.14 12.56
CA GLU A 300 34.99 -9.48 12.36
C GLU A 300 36.54 -9.43 12.26
N ASP A 301 37.15 -8.25 12.28
CA ASP A 301 38.60 -8.02 12.14
C ASP A 301 39.27 -7.66 13.50
N GLY A 302 38.59 -7.86 14.66
CA GLY A 302 39.10 -7.54 15.99
C GLY A 302 39.15 -8.70 16.97
#